data_bde809c1f637f172fbf9a0de9ed38faa
#
_entry.id   bde809c1f637f172fbf9a0de9ed38faa
#
_cell.length_a   1.000
_cell.length_b   1.000
_cell.length_c   1.000
_cell.angle_alpha   90.00
_cell.angle_beta   90.00
_cell.angle_gamma   90.00
#
_symmetry.space_group_name_H-M   'P 1'
#
loop_
_entity.id
_entity.type
_entity.pdbx_description
1 polymer ?
#
loop_
_entity_poly.entity_id
_entity_poly.type
_entity_poly.pdbx_seq_one_letter_code
_entity_poly.pdbx_strand_id
1 'polypeptide(L)'
;EFTDLVYGTQSKSSDDIEDFALLRSNGAPTYHHASCVDDADLRISHVVRGQDHLSNTFKHILIFEALGVPSPLFAHLPLLIAPDGAKLSKRKHGAVVSVTTYRDAGFLPHSYVNFLCLLGWSPKDDREKMTRQELIDVFSLEGVNRSNAVVNFSDDDPIDPKAQWLNSQNIYALSVEELAAQ
;
A
#
# COMPACT_ATOMS: atom_id res chain seq x y z
N GLU A 1 22.43 7.20 -2.98
CA GLU A 1 21.82 7.17 -1.64
C GLU A 1 20.56 8.00 -1.61
N PHE A 2 19.52 7.55 -0.86
CA PHE A 2 18.32 8.33 -0.55
C PHE A 2 17.77 7.98 0.82
N THR A 3 16.94 8.85 1.38
CA THR A 3 16.24 8.58 2.64
C THR A 3 14.79 8.19 2.34
N ASP A 4 14.43 6.94 2.67
CA ASP A 4 13.04 6.49 2.68
C ASP A 4 12.37 6.88 4.00
N LEU A 5 11.15 7.42 3.94
CA LEU A 5 10.45 7.91 5.13
C LEU A 5 10.05 6.80 6.11
N VAL A 6 10.03 5.53 5.65
CA VAL A 6 9.71 4.37 6.47
C VAL A 6 10.96 3.56 6.79
N TYR A 7 11.76 3.23 5.79
CA TYR A 7 12.93 2.33 5.93
C TYR A 7 14.23 3.07 6.26
N GLY A 8 14.25 4.42 6.27
CA GLY A 8 15.44 5.21 6.55
C GLY A 8 16.41 5.25 5.38
N THR A 9 17.66 5.57 5.66
CA THR A 9 18.69 5.71 4.62
C THR A 9 18.93 4.41 3.87
N GLN A 10 18.81 4.50 2.55
CA GLN A 10 19.07 3.43 1.59
C GLN A 10 20.28 3.81 0.75
N SER A 11 21.27 2.94 0.64
CA SER A 11 22.45 3.18 -0.18
C SER A 11 22.74 1.99 -1.10
N LYS A 12 23.25 2.31 -2.28
CA LYS A 12 23.71 1.35 -3.27
C LYS A 12 24.87 1.97 -4.04
N SER A 13 25.93 1.19 -4.31
CA SER A 13 27.01 1.69 -5.17
C SER A 13 26.48 1.96 -6.59
N SER A 14 27.01 2.96 -7.26
CA SER A 14 26.74 3.19 -8.69
C SER A 14 27.06 1.97 -9.54
N ASP A 15 28.12 1.25 -9.19
CA ASP A 15 28.57 0.05 -9.91
C ASP A 15 27.59 -1.14 -9.78
N ASP A 16 26.75 -1.10 -8.76
CA ASP A 16 25.69 -2.11 -8.55
C ASP A 16 24.36 -1.75 -9.22
N ILE A 17 24.26 -0.57 -9.82
CA ILE A 17 23.07 -0.15 -10.56
C ILE A 17 23.27 -0.52 -12.02
N GLU A 18 22.61 -1.58 -12.45
CA GLU A 18 22.65 -2.06 -13.84
C GLU A 18 22.11 -0.99 -14.81
N ASP A 19 22.66 -0.96 -16.03
CA ASP A 19 22.07 -0.21 -17.14
C ASP A 19 20.63 -0.67 -17.39
N PHE A 20 19.75 0.28 -17.68
CA PHE A 20 18.35 -0.02 -17.91
C PHE A 20 17.77 0.81 -19.05
N ALA A 21 16.85 0.19 -19.80
CA ALA A 21 16.21 0.85 -20.92
C ALA A 21 15.21 1.92 -20.44
N LEU A 22 15.30 3.12 -20.99
CA LEU A 22 14.31 4.20 -20.80
C LEU A 22 13.18 4.11 -21.83
N LEU A 23 13.51 3.72 -23.07
CA LEU A 23 12.56 3.54 -24.16
C LEU A 23 12.62 2.12 -24.71
N ARG A 24 11.50 1.63 -25.16
CA ARG A 24 11.37 0.38 -25.93
C ARG A 24 11.81 0.61 -27.38
N SER A 25 12.04 -0.46 -28.12
CA SER A 25 12.41 -0.41 -29.55
C SER A 25 11.37 0.32 -30.43
N ASN A 26 10.13 0.35 -30.01
CA ASN A 26 9.04 1.07 -30.70
C ASN A 26 8.89 2.52 -30.25
N GLY A 27 9.81 3.06 -29.44
CA GLY A 27 9.78 4.43 -28.91
C GLY A 27 8.88 4.64 -27.68
N ALA A 28 8.11 3.64 -27.26
CA ALA A 28 7.29 3.77 -26.05
C ALA A 28 8.17 3.78 -24.79
N PRO A 29 7.85 4.61 -23.76
CA PRO A 29 8.62 4.64 -22.53
C PRO A 29 8.47 3.33 -21.75
N THR A 30 9.53 3.00 -21.00
CA THR A 30 9.46 1.96 -19.97
C THR A 30 8.79 2.50 -18.70
N TYR A 31 8.42 1.61 -17.78
CA TYR A 31 7.82 1.98 -16.50
C TYR A 31 8.66 3.04 -15.75
N HIS A 32 9.97 2.83 -15.63
CA HIS A 32 10.84 3.74 -14.88
C HIS A 32 10.83 5.15 -15.46
N HIS A 33 10.92 5.28 -16.78
CA HIS A 33 10.91 6.57 -17.45
C HIS A 33 9.54 7.24 -17.36
N ALA A 34 8.47 6.52 -17.73
CA ALA A 34 7.12 7.07 -17.73
C ALA A 34 6.70 7.59 -16.34
N SER A 35 6.92 6.77 -15.29
CA SER A 35 6.52 7.18 -13.94
C SER A 35 7.27 8.41 -13.44
N CYS A 36 8.58 8.54 -13.73
CA CYS A 36 9.34 9.71 -13.31
C CYS A 36 8.93 10.99 -14.05
N VAL A 37 8.63 10.89 -15.35
CA VAL A 37 8.14 12.03 -16.13
C VAL A 37 6.77 12.47 -15.65
N ASP A 38 5.84 11.53 -15.44
CA ASP A 38 4.49 11.83 -14.93
C ASP A 38 4.56 12.45 -13.53
N ASP A 39 5.38 11.90 -12.65
CA ASP A 39 5.57 12.42 -11.29
C ASP A 39 6.16 13.84 -11.30
N ALA A 40 7.10 14.12 -12.20
CA ALA A 40 7.67 15.45 -12.37
C ALA A 40 6.65 16.47 -12.92
N ASP A 41 5.93 16.11 -13.98
CA ASP A 41 4.91 16.98 -14.61
C ASP A 41 3.75 17.28 -13.67
N LEU A 42 3.29 16.29 -12.92
CA LEU A 42 2.24 16.41 -11.91
C LEU A 42 2.73 17.03 -10.60
N ARG A 43 4.03 17.28 -10.46
CA ARG A 43 4.65 17.81 -9.25
C ARG A 43 4.33 16.98 -8.00
N ILE A 44 4.44 15.66 -8.14
CA ILE A 44 4.22 14.74 -7.02
C ILE A 44 5.26 15.02 -5.93
N SER A 45 4.80 15.31 -4.73
CA SER A 45 5.66 15.59 -3.58
C SER A 45 6.14 14.34 -2.86
N HIS A 46 5.29 13.29 -2.83
CA HIS A 46 5.55 12.05 -2.11
C HIS A 46 5.12 10.85 -2.97
N VAL A 47 6.00 9.88 -3.13
CA VAL A 47 5.69 8.57 -3.74
C VAL A 47 5.55 7.55 -2.62
N VAL A 48 4.30 7.14 -2.35
CA VAL A 48 3.98 6.11 -1.35
C VAL A 48 3.58 4.83 -2.08
N ARG A 49 4.36 3.74 -1.92
CA ARG A 49 4.15 2.51 -2.69
C ARG A 49 4.69 1.26 -1.96
N GLY A 50 4.47 0.07 -2.51
CA GLY A 50 4.98 -1.17 -1.91
C GLY A 50 6.51 -1.27 -1.91
N GLN A 51 7.07 -1.89 -0.88
CA GLN A 51 8.52 -2.06 -0.69
C GLN A 51 9.21 -2.90 -1.78
N ASP A 52 8.45 -3.64 -2.60
CA ASP A 52 8.97 -4.33 -3.77
C ASP A 52 9.54 -3.39 -4.84
N HIS A 53 9.21 -2.09 -4.73
CA HIS A 53 9.76 -1.03 -5.56
C HIS A 53 10.93 -0.28 -4.92
N LEU A 54 11.38 -0.65 -3.72
CA LEU A 54 12.46 0.04 -3.01
C LEU A 54 13.76 0.10 -3.84
N SER A 55 14.13 -1.02 -4.47
CA SER A 55 15.30 -1.07 -5.35
C SER A 55 15.15 -0.24 -6.63
N ASN A 56 13.92 -0.04 -7.11
CA ASN A 56 13.64 0.77 -8.28
C ASN A 56 13.90 2.25 -8.04
N THR A 57 13.82 2.70 -6.79
CA THR A 57 14.00 4.08 -6.40
C THR A 57 15.38 4.62 -6.77
N PHE A 58 16.43 3.80 -6.70
CA PHE A 58 17.75 4.18 -7.17
C PHE A 58 17.78 4.58 -8.65
N LYS A 59 17.06 3.82 -9.50
CA LYS A 59 16.91 4.12 -10.93
C LYS A 59 16.10 5.40 -11.15
N HIS A 60 15.02 5.58 -10.36
CA HIS A 60 14.17 6.76 -10.44
C HIS A 60 14.94 8.04 -10.07
N ILE A 61 15.75 8.00 -9.03
CA ILE A 61 16.59 9.14 -8.62
C ILE A 61 17.55 9.56 -9.76
N LEU A 62 18.21 8.60 -10.41
CA LEU A 62 19.06 8.87 -11.56
C LEU A 62 18.29 9.51 -12.74
N ILE A 63 17.03 9.10 -12.95
CA ILE A 63 16.18 9.70 -13.97
C ILE A 63 15.81 11.15 -13.60
N PHE A 64 15.40 11.42 -12.36
CA PHE A 64 15.10 12.79 -11.88
C PHE A 64 16.32 13.71 -12.00
N GLU A 65 17.51 13.21 -11.62
CA GLU A 65 18.78 13.93 -11.78
C GLU A 65 19.06 14.22 -13.26
N ALA A 66 18.90 13.25 -14.15
CA ALA A 66 19.11 13.42 -15.59
C ALA A 66 18.10 14.39 -16.23
N LEU A 67 16.87 14.44 -15.73
CA LEU A 67 15.84 15.39 -16.16
C LEU A 67 16.08 16.81 -15.59
N GLY A 68 16.95 16.97 -14.61
CA GLY A 68 17.22 18.25 -13.94
C GLY A 68 16.06 18.75 -13.08
N VAL A 69 15.23 17.84 -12.57
CA VAL A 69 14.07 18.16 -11.73
C VAL A 69 14.24 17.58 -10.31
N PRO A 70 13.64 18.20 -9.29
CA PRO A 70 13.70 17.67 -7.93
C PRO A 70 12.99 16.30 -7.83
N SER A 71 13.64 15.37 -7.12
CA SER A 71 13.05 14.07 -6.79
C SER A 71 11.98 14.24 -5.71
N PRO A 72 10.85 13.50 -5.78
CA PRO A 72 9.90 13.43 -4.68
C PRO A 72 10.49 12.73 -3.46
N LEU A 73 9.83 12.86 -2.31
CA LEU A 73 10.10 12.03 -1.15
C LEU A 73 9.52 10.63 -1.36
N PHE A 74 10.19 9.61 -0.84
CA PHE A 74 9.74 8.22 -0.98
C PHE A 74 9.35 7.63 0.37
N ALA A 75 8.26 6.88 0.39
CA ALA A 75 7.81 6.07 1.51
C ALA A 75 7.40 4.69 1.00
N HIS A 76 8.07 3.64 1.44
CA HIS A 76 7.73 2.28 1.03
C HIS A 76 6.92 1.58 2.11
N LEU A 77 5.80 0.96 1.71
CA LEU A 77 4.90 0.22 2.58
C LEU A 77 5.26 -1.27 2.56
N PRO A 78 5.03 -2.00 3.67
CA PRO A 78 5.25 -3.44 3.70
C PRO A 78 4.37 -4.17 2.68
N LEU A 79 4.79 -5.36 2.28
CA LEU A 79 3.99 -6.21 1.42
C LEU A 79 2.84 -6.85 2.20
N LEU A 80 1.73 -7.06 1.49
CA LEU A 80 0.67 -7.95 1.95
C LEU A 80 1.03 -9.37 1.53
N ILE A 81 1.08 -10.27 2.49
CA ILE A 81 1.44 -11.67 2.28
C ILE A 81 0.32 -12.60 2.74
N ALA A 82 0.25 -13.77 2.15
CA ALA A 82 -0.61 -14.86 2.55
C ALA A 82 -0.07 -15.57 3.81
N PRO A 83 -0.84 -16.43 4.47
CA PRO A 83 -0.39 -17.19 5.65
C PRO A 83 0.84 -18.08 5.38
N ASP A 84 1.05 -18.51 4.14
CA ASP A 84 2.22 -19.28 3.69
C ASP A 84 3.46 -18.40 3.41
N GLY A 85 3.36 -17.08 3.64
CA GLY A 85 4.42 -16.09 3.38
C GLY A 85 4.52 -15.63 1.92
N ALA A 86 3.72 -16.15 1.00
CA ALA A 86 3.73 -15.71 -0.38
C ALA A 86 3.12 -14.31 -0.54
N LYS A 87 3.72 -13.48 -1.42
CA LYS A 87 3.15 -12.18 -1.77
C LYS A 87 1.73 -12.35 -2.33
N LEU A 88 0.77 -11.58 -1.80
CA LEU A 88 -0.58 -11.55 -2.34
C LEU A 88 -0.59 -11.02 -3.77
N SER A 89 -1.37 -11.67 -4.63
CA SER A 89 -1.53 -11.26 -6.02
C SER A 89 -2.94 -11.60 -6.53
N LYS A 90 -3.49 -10.77 -7.40
CA LYS A 90 -4.79 -11.02 -8.04
C LYS A 90 -4.85 -12.34 -8.80
N ARG A 91 -3.73 -12.76 -9.38
CA ARG A 91 -3.65 -14.00 -10.18
C ARG A 91 -3.78 -15.26 -9.32
N LYS A 92 -3.16 -15.27 -8.13
CA LYS A 92 -3.13 -16.44 -7.24
C LYS A 92 -4.22 -16.38 -6.17
N HIS A 93 -4.57 -15.18 -5.68
CA HIS A 93 -5.43 -14.97 -4.52
C HIS A 93 -6.60 -14.02 -4.85
N GLY A 94 -7.17 -14.11 -6.06
CA GLY A 94 -8.12 -13.15 -6.60
C GLY A 94 -9.26 -12.77 -5.66
N ALA A 95 -9.92 -13.75 -5.04
CA ALA A 95 -11.01 -13.51 -4.09
C ALA A 95 -10.56 -12.72 -2.85
N VAL A 96 -9.42 -13.07 -2.26
CA VAL A 96 -8.87 -12.44 -1.04
C VAL A 96 -8.55 -10.96 -1.26
N VAL A 97 -8.03 -10.59 -2.44
CA VAL A 97 -7.60 -9.23 -2.77
C VAL A 97 -8.65 -8.41 -3.51
N SER A 98 -9.84 -8.97 -3.72
CA SER A 98 -10.92 -8.29 -4.43
C SER A 98 -11.82 -7.51 -3.47
N VAL A 99 -11.98 -6.22 -3.71
CA VAL A 99 -12.95 -5.38 -2.97
C VAL A 99 -14.38 -5.93 -3.10
N THR A 100 -14.72 -6.52 -4.26
CA THR A 100 -16.06 -7.08 -4.50
C THR A 100 -16.36 -8.26 -3.59
N THR A 101 -15.37 -9.07 -3.22
CA THR A 101 -15.54 -10.18 -2.27
C THR A 101 -16.07 -9.67 -0.92
N TYR A 102 -15.47 -8.61 -0.39
CA TYR A 102 -15.90 -8.00 0.88
C TYR A 102 -17.24 -7.30 0.75
N ARG A 103 -17.47 -6.57 -0.35
CA ARG A 103 -18.78 -5.94 -0.62
C ARG A 103 -19.91 -6.98 -0.68
N ASP A 104 -19.72 -8.04 -1.45
CA ASP A 104 -20.74 -9.07 -1.68
C ASP A 104 -20.97 -9.94 -0.43
N ALA A 105 -20.01 -9.95 0.50
CA ALA A 105 -20.15 -10.52 1.85
C ALA A 105 -20.80 -9.56 2.87
N GLY A 106 -21.30 -8.38 2.45
CA GLY A 106 -22.02 -7.44 3.31
C GLY A 106 -21.12 -6.59 4.21
N PHE A 107 -19.90 -6.31 3.78
CA PHE A 107 -19.03 -5.40 4.52
C PHE A 107 -19.45 -3.94 4.36
N LEU A 108 -19.53 -3.24 5.47
CA LEU A 108 -19.69 -1.80 5.49
C LEU A 108 -18.40 -1.15 4.93
N PRO A 109 -18.48 -0.16 4.02
CA PRO A 109 -17.31 0.44 3.40
C PRO A 109 -16.29 0.97 4.41
N HIS A 110 -16.74 1.61 5.49
CA HIS A 110 -15.85 2.15 6.52
C HIS A 110 -15.14 1.05 7.34
N SER A 111 -15.78 -0.12 7.56
CA SER A 111 -15.17 -1.27 8.21
C SER A 111 -14.03 -1.83 7.37
N TYR A 112 -14.25 -1.94 6.07
CA TYR A 112 -13.24 -2.41 5.14
C TYR A 112 -12.06 -1.44 5.03
N VAL A 113 -12.33 -0.13 4.98
CA VAL A 113 -11.27 0.90 5.00
C VAL A 113 -10.45 0.82 6.29
N ASN A 114 -11.11 0.69 7.46
CA ASN A 114 -10.40 0.54 8.73
C ASN A 114 -9.51 -0.71 8.73
N PHE A 115 -10.01 -1.85 8.25
CA PHE A 115 -9.20 -3.07 8.09
C PHE A 115 -7.97 -2.85 7.21
N LEU A 116 -8.14 -2.25 6.03
CA LEU A 116 -7.04 -1.97 5.11
C LEU A 116 -5.97 -1.07 5.74
N CYS A 117 -6.37 -0.06 6.52
CA CYS A 117 -5.43 0.82 7.21
C CYS A 117 -4.56 0.06 8.21
N LEU A 118 -5.10 -0.98 8.87
CA LEU A 118 -4.34 -1.78 9.84
C LEU A 118 -3.40 -2.80 9.18
N LEU A 119 -3.49 -2.99 7.87
CA LEU A 119 -2.56 -3.84 7.13
C LEU A 119 -1.24 -3.10 6.89
N GLY A 120 -0.32 -3.22 7.83
CA GLY A 120 1.01 -2.63 7.75
C GLY A 120 1.17 -1.25 8.40
N TRP A 121 0.13 -0.76 9.08
CA TRP A 121 0.18 0.46 9.88
C TRP A 121 -0.54 0.26 11.21
N SER A 122 -0.14 1.03 12.24
CA SER A 122 -0.87 1.09 13.51
C SER A 122 -0.73 2.46 14.15
N PRO A 123 -1.74 2.93 14.95
CA PRO A 123 -1.70 4.20 15.64
C PRO A 123 -0.75 4.21 16.85
N LYS A 124 -0.09 3.08 17.18
CA LYS A 124 0.80 2.88 18.35
C LYS A 124 0.10 2.99 19.72
N ASP A 125 -1.21 2.94 19.76
CA ASP A 125 -2.03 3.01 20.99
C ASP A 125 -3.02 1.84 21.11
N ASP A 126 -2.78 0.75 20.38
CA ASP A 126 -3.53 -0.51 20.35
C ASP A 126 -5.01 -0.40 19.91
N ARG A 127 -5.46 0.78 19.45
CA ARG A 127 -6.79 0.92 18.87
C ARG A 127 -6.86 0.22 17.52
N GLU A 128 -7.89 -0.60 17.35
CA GLU A 128 -8.15 -1.29 16.09
C GLU A 128 -9.44 -0.79 15.41
N LYS A 129 -10.50 -0.54 16.19
CA LYS A 129 -11.73 0.05 15.66
C LYS A 129 -11.66 1.56 15.68
N MET A 130 -11.64 2.16 14.51
CA MET A 130 -11.55 3.61 14.31
C MET A 130 -12.49 4.06 13.22
N THR A 131 -13.11 5.20 13.43
CA THR A 131 -13.84 5.92 12.39
C THR A 131 -12.88 6.46 11.34
N ARG A 132 -13.40 6.84 10.17
CA ARG A 132 -12.59 7.49 9.14
C ARG A 132 -11.90 8.76 9.65
N GLN A 133 -12.58 9.56 10.48
CA GLN A 133 -12.00 10.79 11.00
C GLN A 133 -10.87 10.49 11.99
N GLU A 134 -11.06 9.54 12.91
CA GLU A 134 -10.01 9.10 13.83
C GLU A 134 -8.79 8.55 13.07
N LEU A 135 -8.99 7.78 11.99
CA LEU A 135 -7.89 7.33 11.14
C LEU A 135 -7.11 8.49 10.53
N ILE A 136 -7.81 9.53 10.05
CA ILE A 136 -7.18 10.74 9.49
C ILE A 136 -6.40 11.49 10.56
N ASP A 137 -6.97 11.65 11.75
CA ASP A 137 -6.40 12.44 12.85
C ASP A 137 -5.13 11.81 13.43
N VAL A 138 -5.02 10.48 13.41
CA VAL A 138 -3.88 9.75 14.00
C VAL A 138 -2.88 9.23 12.98
N PHE A 139 -3.19 9.34 11.68
CA PHE A 139 -2.30 8.83 10.65
C PHE A 139 -0.94 9.53 10.64
N SER A 140 0.11 8.75 10.66
CA SER A 140 1.47 9.22 10.42
C SER A 140 2.30 8.12 9.73
N LEU A 141 3.33 8.52 8.99
CA LEU A 141 4.24 7.56 8.35
C LEU A 141 5.09 6.80 9.36
N GLU A 142 5.33 7.35 10.56
CA GLU A 142 6.01 6.67 11.67
C GLU A 142 5.21 5.48 12.21
N GLY A 143 3.89 5.48 11.98
CA GLY A 143 3.00 4.36 12.28
C GLY A 143 3.16 3.17 11.33
N VAL A 144 3.79 3.36 10.16
CA VAL A 144 3.98 2.28 9.19
C VAL A 144 4.95 1.23 9.73
N ASN A 145 4.54 -0.03 9.69
CA ASN A 145 5.37 -1.15 10.09
C ASN A 145 6.35 -1.52 8.98
N ARG A 146 7.55 -1.98 9.36
CA ARG A 146 8.55 -2.46 8.38
C ARG A 146 8.40 -3.93 8.04
N SER A 147 7.66 -4.68 8.86
CA SER A 147 7.37 -6.08 8.62
C SER A 147 6.17 -6.27 7.70
N ASN A 148 6.21 -7.28 6.86
CA ASN A 148 5.09 -7.62 5.99
C ASN A 148 3.81 -7.89 6.79
N ALA A 149 2.67 -7.45 6.25
CA ALA A 149 1.37 -7.68 6.86
C ALA A 149 0.76 -8.98 6.32
N VAL A 150 0.44 -9.89 7.24
CA VAL A 150 -0.23 -11.14 6.89
C VAL A 150 -1.73 -10.88 6.79
N VAL A 151 -2.33 -11.24 5.65
CA VAL A 151 -3.79 -11.35 5.49
C VAL A 151 -4.16 -12.81 5.72
N ASN A 152 -4.93 -13.07 6.75
CA ASN A 152 -5.32 -14.42 7.13
C ASN A 152 -6.57 -14.85 6.36
N PHE A 153 -6.49 -15.99 5.71
CA PHE A 153 -7.61 -16.60 4.98
C PHE A 153 -7.37 -18.11 4.85
N SER A 154 -8.38 -18.84 4.45
CA SER A 154 -8.32 -20.27 4.13
C SER A 154 -8.86 -20.52 2.73
N ASP A 155 -8.77 -21.78 2.27
CA ASP A 155 -9.34 -22.19 0.98
C ASP A 155 -10.88 -22.07 0.97
N ASP A 156 -11.51 -22.24 2.13
CA ASP A 156 -12.97 -22.20 2.30
C ASP A 156 -13.49 -20.78 2.60
N ASP A 157 -12.64 -19.89 3.15
CA ASP A 157 -13.03 -18.52 3.51
C ASP A 157 -11.95 -17.52 3.09
N PRO A 158 -12.21 -16.70 2.06
CA PRO A 158 -11.26 -15.72 1.56
C PRO A 158 -11.19 -14.43 2.41
N ILE A 159 -11.99 -14.34 3.49
CA ILE A 159 -12.12 -13.14 4.31
C ILE A 159 -11.28 -13.25 5.58
N ASP A 160 -10.47 -12.21 5.85
CA ASP A 160 -9.65 -12.14 7.06
C ASP A 160 -10.55 -12.06 8.32
N PRO A 161 -10.31 -12.90 9.35
CA PRO A 161 -11.09 -12.88 10.60
C PRO A 161 -11.08 -11.51 11.30
N LYS A 162 -10.01 -10.74 11.21
CA LYS A 162 -9.96 -9.37 11.76
C LYS A 162 -10.90 -8.44 10.99
N ALA A 163 -10.98 -8.58 9.67
CA ALA A 163 -11.94 -7.82 8.88
C ALA A 163 -13.39 -8.15 9.29
N GLN A 164 -13.69 -9.44 9.45
CA GLN A 164 -15.01 -9.90 9.91
C GLN A 164 -15.36 -9.31 11.30
N TRP A 165 -14.41 -9.35 12.23
CA TRP A 165 -14.59 -8.78 13.56
C TRP A 165 -14.87 -7.27 13.50
N LEU A 166 -14.07 -6.49 12.76
CA LEU A 166 -14.28 -5.05 12.58
C LEU A 166 -15.65 -4.75 11.97
N ASN A 167 -16.07 -5.51 10.96
CA ASN A 167 -17.37 -5.34 10.33
C ASN A 167 -18.50 -5.61 11.32
N SER A 168 -18.42 -6.71 12.09
CA SER A 168 -19.41 -7.05 13.11
C SER A 168 -19.53 -5.95 14.16
N GLN A 169 -18.39 -5.42 14.67
CA GLN A 169 -18.40 -4.35 15.65
C GLN A 169 -19.05 -3.05 15.14
N ASN A 170 -18.94 -2.78 13.86
CA ASN A 170 -19.58 -1.61 13.26
C ASN A 170 -21.07 -1.85 12.98
N ILE A 171 -21.46 -3.03 12.53
CA ILE A 171 -22.86 -3.42 12.34
C ILE A 171 -23.62 -3.35 13.68
N TYR A 172 -23.08 -3.91 14.76
CA TYR A 172 -23.70 -3.85 16.08
C TYR A 172 -23.83 -2.42 16.67
N ALA A 173 -23.07 -1.47 16.15
CA ALA A 173 -23.16 -0.07 16.57
C ALA A 173 -24.22 0.72 15.81
N LEU A 174 -24.80 0.17 14.72
CA LEU A 174 -25.85 0.83 13.96
C LEU A 174 -27.21 0.66 14.63
N SER A 175 -28.08 1.66 14.50
CA SER A 175 -29.51 1.52 14.76
C SER A 175 -30.17 0.64 13.70
N VAL A 176 -31.38 0.15 13.99
CA VAL A 176 -32.15 -0.66 13.02
C VAL A 176 -32.43 0.13 11.75
N GLU A 177 -32.74 1.42 11.88
CA GLU A 177 -33.00 2.33 10.76
C GLU A 177 -31.76 2.53 9.89
N GLU A 178 -30.59 2.73 10.51
CA GLU A 178 -29.31 2.88 9.80
C GLU A 178 -28.92 1.59 9.08
N LEU A 179 -29.12 0.43 9.73
CA LEU A 179 -28.84 -0.87 9.12
C LEU A 179 -29.77 -1.14 7.93
N ALA A 180 -31.04 -0.75 8.00
CA ALA A 180 -32.00 -0.94 6.91
C ALA A 180 -31.72 -0.02 5.70
N ALA A 181 -30.89 1.01 5.85
CA ALA A 181 -30.52 1.96 4.81
C ALA A 181 -29.22 1.60 4.06
N GLN A 182 -28.51 0.53 4.50
CA GLN A 182 -27.27 0.05 3.85
C GLN A 182 -27.58 -0.85 2.64
#